data_2b00d030b7ed3a7b60781193da2b671c
#
_entry.id   2b00d030b7ed3a7b60781193da2b671c
#
_cell.length_a   1.000
_cell.length_b   1.000
_cell.length_c   1.000
_cell.angle_alpha   90.00
_cell.angle_beta   90.00
_cell.angle_gamma   90.00
#
_symmetry.space_group_name_H-M   'P 1'
#
loop_
_entity.id
_entity.type
_entity.pdbx_description
1 polymer ?
#
loop_
_entity_poly.entity_id
_entity_poly.type
_entity_poly.pdbx_seq_one_letter_code
_entity_poly.pdbx_strand_id
1 'polypeptide(L)'
;FYNRGLYKQQLPNGDYFVAAGGMNRDYSTLIEAFRYIDLKKPGVKIFSKYRDYTKGQLLPPNISFENLMDGCSYYEAYVKLRYHYYNSIAILLPIDHANDVPNGATVLVEALAMGKPIVITEADTNYIDVEKEGVGLTVKRHDVDGWINAINFLVDNPQKVKSMGENAYLLAKSKYNDQSFANNILMQMKYVNN
;
A
#
# COMPACT_ATOMS: atom_id res chain seq x y z
N PHE A 1 -13.33 -0.41 9.24
CA PHE A 1 -12.69 -1.73 9.35
C PHE A 1 -11.17 -1.60 9.43
N TYR A 2 -10.53 -0.89 8.49
CA TYR A 2 -9.12 -0.52 8.53
C TYR A 2 -8.96 0.74 9.36
N ASN A 3 -8.51 0.58 10.61
CA ASN A 3 -8.26 1.69 11.52
C ASN A 3 -7.27 1.25 12.60
N ARG A 4 -6.10 1.88 12.65
CA ARG A 4 -5.09 1.57 13.67
C ARG A 4 -5.59 1.84 15.10
N GLY A 5 -6.57 2.72 15.26
CA GLY A 5 -7.18 3.00 16.57
C GLY A 5 -7.90 1.80 17.19
N LEU A 6 -8.19 0.74 16.41
CA LEU A 6 -8.68 -0.54 16.92
C LEU A 6 -7.58 -1.34 17.64
N TYR A 7 -6.32 -1.02 17.39
CA TYR A 7 -5.17 -1.64 18.03
C TYR A 7 -4.65 -0.69 19.11
N LYS A 8 -4.84 -1.07 20.36
CA LYS A 8 -4.50 -0.23 21.54
C LYS A 8 -2.99 -0.06 21.79
N GLN A 9 -2.15 -0.70 21.00
CA GLN A 9 -0.69 -0.68 21.17
C GLN A 9 -0.04 0.22 20.12
N GLN A 10 1.21 0.64 20.40
CA GLN A 10 2.03 1.30 19.40
C GLN A 10 2.16 0.41 18.15
N LEU A 11 2.16 1.04 16.96
CA LEU A 11 2.41 0.32 15.73
C LEU A 11 3.75 -0.41 15.84
N PRO A 12 3.81 -1.71 15.54
CA PRO A 12 5.09 -2.42 15.46
C PRO A 12 5.93 -1.79 14.35
N ASN A 13 7.25 -1.86 14.50
CA ASN A 13 8.18 -1.36 13.47
C ASN A 13 8.05 -2.14 12.15
N GLY A 14 7.41 -3.31 12.21
CA GLY A 14 7.28 -4.21 11.08
C GLY A 14 8.60 -4.89 10.71
N ASP A 15 8.49 -6.05 10.10
CA ASP A 15 9.64 -6.86 9.66
C ASP A 15 9.52 -7.28 8.18
N TYR A 16 8.49 -6.81 7.48
CA TYR A 16 8.24 -7.06 6.07
C TYR A 16 7.42 -5.93 5.44
N PHE A 17 7.44 -5.87 4.11
CA PHE A 17 6.54 -5.03 3.31
C PHE A 17 5.30 -5.81 2.90
N VAL A 18 4.21 -5.10 2.60
CA VAL A 18 2.99 -5.70 2.06
C VAL A 18 2.65 -5.06 0.74
N ALA A 19 2.26 -5.89 -0.24
CA ALA A 19 1.63 -5.45 -1.47
C ALA A 19 0.32 -6.22 -1.67
N ALA A 20 -0.77 -5.53 -2.01
CA ALA A 20 -2.08 -6.17 -2.15
C ALA A 20 -2.86 -5.68 -3.37
N GLY A 21 -3.71 -6.56 -3.90
CA GLY A 21 -4.60 -6.29 -5.01
C GLY A 21 -4.35 -7.18 -6.21
N GLY A 22 -5.36 -7.38 -7.06
CA GLY A 22 -5.31 -8.34 -8.16
C GLY A 22 -5.29 -7.71 -9.54
N MET A 23 -5.92 -6.55 -9.73
CA MET A 23 -6.01 -5.93 -11.05
C MET A 23 -5.05 -4.75 -11.18
N ASN A 24 -4.48 -4.58 -12.37
CA ASN A 24 -3.62 -3.45 -12.72
C ASN A 24 -2.48 -3.26 -11.72
N ARG A 25 -1.74 -4.35 -11.44
CA ARG A 25 -0.55 -4.35 -10.58
C ARG A 25 0.66 -4.79 -11.38
N ASP A 26 1.70 -3.98 -11.33
CA ASP A 26 3.03 -4.29 -11.90
C ASP A 26 3.88 -5.05 -10.88
N TYR A 27 3.39 -6.23 -10.47
CA TYR A 27 4.17 -7.09 -9.59
C TYR A 27 5.43 -7.62 -10.25
N SER A 28 5.50 -7.66 -11.58
CA SER A 28 6.71 -8.08 -12.29
C SER A 28 7.88 -7.17 -11.99
N THR A 29 7.70 -5.86 -12.07
CA THR A 29 8.75 -4.89 -11.72
C THR A 29 9.11 -4.94 -10.23
N LEU A 30 8.12 -5.08 -9.35
CA LEU A 30 8.37 -5.21 -7.91
C LEU A 30 9.14 -6.50 -7.58
N ILE A 31 8.77 -7.64 -8.17
CA ILE A 31 9.46 -8.92 -7.99
C ILE A 31 10.91 -8.81 -8.47
N GLU A 32 11.13 -8.18 -9.62
CA GLU A 32 12.47 -7.95 -10.14
C GLU A 32 13.31 -7.10 -9.17
N ALA A 33 12.76 -6.04 -8.62
CA ALA A 33 13.45 -5.22 -7.62
C ALA A 33 13.90 -6.05 -6.40
N PHE A 34 13.05 -6.95 -5.90
CA PHE A 34 13.39 -7.79 -4.75
C PHE A 34 14.48 -8.85 -5.04
N ARG A 35 14.85 -9.12 -6.31
CA ARG A 35 16.02 -9.94 -6.67
C ARG A 35 17.34 -9.27 -6.26
N TYR A 36 17.35 -7.94 -6.19
CA TYR A 36 18.53 -7.13 -5.89
C TYR A 36 18.53 -6.59 -4.43
N ILE A 37 17.46 -6.82 -3.66
CA ILE A 37 17.42 -6.50 -2.24
C ILE A 37 18.19 -7.57 -1.45
N ASP A 38 19.09 -7.13 -0.58
CA ASP A 38 19.83 -8.01 0.32
C ASP A 38 18.87 -8.90 1.15
N LEU A 39 19.09 -10.20 1.14
CA LEU A 39 18.25 -11.18 1.86
C LEU A 39 18.23 -10.99 3.38
N LYS A 40 19.17 -10.21 3.92
CA LYS A 40 19.16 -9.80 5.33
C LYS A 40 18.18 -8.66 5.62
N LYS A 41 17.71 -7.95 4.57
CA LYS A 41 16.69 -6.91 4.68
C LYS A 41 15.29 -7.51 4.66
N PRO A 42 14.27 -6.77 5.15
CA PRO A 42 12.88 -7.18 5.10
C PRO A 42 12.41 -7.56 3.69
N GLY A 43 11.69 -8.68 3.59
CA GLY A 43 11.07 -9.13 2.35
C GLY A 43 9.69 -8.51 2.12
N VAL A 44 8.96 -9.01 1.12
CA VAL A 44 7.59 -8.58 0.81
C VAL A 44 6.61 -9.74 0.81
N LYS A 45 5.43 -9.53 1.37
CA LYS A 45 4.26 -10.39 1.25
C LYS A 45 3.31 -9.81 0.21
N ILE A 46 3.11 -10.53 -0.88
CA ILE A 46 2.21 -10.13 -1.97
C ILE A 46 0.91 -10.91 -1.83
N PHE A 47 -0.20 -10.18 -1.67
CA PHE A 47 -1.53 -10.74 -1.56
C PHE A 47 -2.34 -10.46 -2.84
N SER A 48 -2.49 -11.51 -3.68
CA SER A 48 -3.21 -11.40 -4.95
C SER A 48 -3.86 -12.72 -5.34
N LYS A 49 -4.94 -12.66 -6.14
CA LYS A 49 -5.57 -13.82 -6.77
C LYS A 49 -4.72 -14.44 -7.87
N TYR A 50 -3.90 -13.63 -8.51
CA TYR A 50 -3.18 -13.98 -9.74
C TYR A 50 -1.75 -14.35 -9.41
N ARG A 51 -1.36 -15.59 -9.78
CA ARG A 51 0.00 -16.10 -9.55
C ARG A 51 0.94 -15.94 -10.75
N ASP A 52 0.45 -15.51 -11.88
CA ASP A 52 1.18 -15.55 -13.15
C ASP A 52 2.10 -14.35 -13.42
N TYR A 53 2.40 -13.58 -12.37
CA TYR A 53 3.33 -12.43 -12.49
C TYR A 53 4.79 -12.83 -12.63
N THR A 54 5.11 -14.09 -12.37
CA THR A 54 6.49 -14.60 -12.42
C THR A 54 6.92 -15.00 -13.83
N LYS A 55 5.97 -15.13 -14.78
CA LYS A 55 6.21 -15.67 -16.13
C LYS A 55 7.03 -16.97 -16.12
N GLY A 56 6.75 -17.86 -15.19
CA GLY A 56 7.46 -19.14 -15.02
C GLY A 56 8.82 -19.05 -14.33
N GLN A 57 9.25 -17.88 -13.86
CA GLN A 57 10.47 -17.72 -13.08
C GLN A 57 10.26 -18.06 -11.61
N LEU A 58 11.30 -18.53 -10.93
CA LEU A 58 11.27 -18.74 -9.49
C LEU A 58 11.18 -17.40 -8.75
N LEU A 59 10.33 -17.35 -7.74
CA LEU A 59 10.29 -16.20 -6.83
C LEU A 59 11.58 -16.09 -6.04
N PRO A 60 12.08 -14.87 -5.81
CA PRO A 60 13.14 -14.64 -4.84
C PRO A 60 12.74 -15.13 -3.44
N PRO A 61 13.68 -15.62 -2.62
CA PRO A 61 13.38 -16.18 -1.30
C PRO A 61 12.84 -15.15 -0.29
N ASN A 62 13.04 -13.85 -0.54
CA ASN A 62 12.50 -12.74 0.25
C ASN A 62 11.09 -12.30 -0.18
N ILE A 63 10.41 -13.06 -1.06
CA ILE A 63 9.03 -12.81 -1.46
C ILE A 63 8.15 -13.99 -1.05
N SER A 64 7.04 -13.71 -0.36
CA SER A 64 5.91 -14.63 -0.27
C SER A 64 4.76 -14.13 -1.15
N PHE A 65 4.10 -15.05 -1.86
CA PHE A 65 2.96 -14.75 -2.71
C PHE A 65 1.78 -15.63 -2.26
N GLU A 66 0.72 -14.99 -1.81
CA GLU A 66 -0.43 -15.66 -1.20
C GLU A 66 -1.75 -15.18 -1.81
N ASN A 67 -2.68 -16.09 -2.01
CA ASN A 67 -4.07 -15.75 -2.29
C ASN A 67 -4.86 -15.76 -0.97
N LEU A 68 -5.16 -14.61 -0.41
CA LEU A 68 -5.91 -14.50 0.84
C LEU A 68 -7.31 -15.14 0.79
N MET A 69 -7.85 -15.34 -0.42
CA MET A 69 -9.18 -15.92 -0.61
C MET A 69 -9.18 -17.45 -0.61
N ASP A 70 -7.99 -18.09 -0.63
CA ASP A 70 -7.92 -19.54 -0.63
C ASP A 70 -8.42 -20.12 0.72
N GLY A 71 -9.52 -20.86 0.63
CA GLY A 71 -10.09 -21.59 1.77
C GLY A 71 -10.71 -20.73 2.88
N CYS A 72 -11.01 -19.44 2.62
CA CYS A 72 -11.64 -18.57 3.61
C CYS A 72 -12.69 -17.63 3.00
N SER A 73 -13.57 -17.11 3.86
CA SER A 73 -14.54 -16.08 3.48
C SER A 73 -13.87 -14.72 3.21
N TYR A 74 -14.60 -13.83 2.52
CA TYR A 74 -14.16 -12.44 2.32
C TYR A 74 -13.82 -11.75 3.65
N TYR A 75 -14.64 -11.95 4.67
CA TYR A 75 -14.40 -11.34 5.98
C TYR A 75 -13.06 -11.82 6.59
N GLU A 76 -12.81 -13.11 6.57
CA GLU A 76 -11.55 -13.68 7.10
C GLU A 76 -10.33 -13.20 6.30
N ALA A 77 -10.45 -13.12 4.97
CA ALA A 77 -9.41 -12.59 4.11
C ALA A 77 -9.06 -11.13 4.47
N TYR A 78 -10.07 -10.27 4.69
CA TYR A 78 -9.86 -8.89 5.11
C TYR A 78 -9.31 -8.78 6.53
N VAL A 79 -9.70 -9.64 7.46
CA VAL A 79 -9.09 -9.69 8.81
C VAL A 79 -7.61 -10.03 8.73
N LYS A 80 -7.23 -11.03 7.91
CA LYS A 80 -5.83 -11.39 7.67
C LYS A 80 -5.06 -10.23 7.03
N LEU A 81 -5.61 -9.60 5.99
CA LEU A 81 -4.95 -8.47 5.31
C LEU A 81 -4.71 -7.30 6.27
N ARG A 82 -5.70 -6.96 7.07
CA ARG A 82 -5.57 -5.91 8.10
C ARG A 82 -4.46 -6.23 9.11
N TYR A 83 -4.35 -7.49 9.56
CA TYR A 83 -3.27 -7.93 10.43
C TYR A 83 -1.90 -7.73 9.76
N HIS A 84 -1.79 -8.07 8.48
CA HIS A 84 -0.54 -7.89 7.74
C HIS A 84 -0.20 -6.41 7.52
N TYR A 85 -1.19 -5.57 7.23
CA TYR A 85 -0.97 -4.13 7.15
C TYR A 85 -0.46 -3.58 8.48
N TYR A 86 -1.10 -3.96 9.60
CA TYR A 86 -0.66 -3.53 10.93
C TYR A 86 0.79 -3.89 11.22
N ASN A 87 1.23 -5.08 10.87
CA ASN A 87 2.58 -5.59 11.15
C ASN A 87 3.61 -5.29 10.04
N SER A 88 3.25 -4.57 8.99
CA SER A 88 4.19 -4.22 7.93
C SER A 88 4.99 -2.96 8.24
N ILE A 89 6.11 -2.78 7.55
CA ILE A 89 6.90 -1.54 7.52
C ILE A 89 6.13 -0.48 6.73
N ALA A 90 5.71 -0.83 5.52
CA ALA A 90 5.00 0.03 4.58
C ALA A 90 4.18 -0.82 3.60
N ILE A 91 3.26 -0.16 2.89
CA ILE A 91 2.47 -0.77 1.82
C ILE A 91 3.07 -0.38 0.48
N LEU A 92 3.38 -1.39 -0.34
CA LEU A 92 3.90 -1.21 -1.69
C LEU A 92 2.74 -1.35 -2.68
N LEU A 93 2.53 -0.32 -3.48
CA LEU A 93 1.42 -0.23 -4.42
C LEU A 93 1.94 -0.06 -5.86
N PRO A 94 2.48 -1.13 -6.46
CA PRO A 94 2.99 -1.12 -7.83
C PRO A 94 1.80 -1.12 -8.80
N ILE A 95 1.37 0.06 -9.24
CA ILE A 95 0.24 0.19 -10.15
C ILE A 95 0.71 0.13 -11.59
N ASP A 96 0.04 -0.70 -12.40
CA ASP A 96 0.13 -0.65 -13.84
C ASP A 96 -0.93 0.31 -14.39
N HIS A 97 -0.49 1.46 -14.88
CA HIS A 97 -1.36 2.51 -15.42
C HIS A 97 -1.63 2.35 -16.93
N ALA A 98 -1.55 1.13 -17.47
CA ALA A 98 -1.70 0.87 -18.90
C ALA A 98 -2.97 1.48 -19.52
N ASN A 99 -3.99 1.77 -18.70
CA ASN A 99 -5.31 2.22 -19.16
C ASN A 99 -5.75 3.58 -18.59
N ASP A 100 -4.85 4.37 -17.99
CA ASP A 100 -5.13 5.66 -17.35
C ASP A 100 -6.35 5.67 -16.40
N VAL A 101 -6.72 4.51 -15.89
CA VAL A 101 -7.81 4.36 -14.93
C VAL A 101 -7.24 4.47 -13.52
N PRO A 102 -7.84 5.29 -12.65
CA PRO A 102 -7.43 5.36 -11.26
C PRO A 102 -7.52 3.99 -10.59
N ASN A 103 -6.39 3.47 -10.14
CA ASN A 103 -6.29 2.17 -9.51
C ASN A 103 -5.68 2.27 -8.11
N GLY A 104 -5.98 1.29 -7.26
CA GLY A 104 -5.36 1.20 -5.94
C GLY A 104 -5.94 2.11 -4.87
N ALA A 105 -6.99 2.90 -5.15
CA ALA A 105 -7.59 3.83 -4.19
C ALA A 105 -7.98 3.14 -2.88
N THR A 106 -8.57 1.95 -2.93
CA THR A 106 -8.96 1.19 -1.73
C THR A 106 -7.74 0.86 -0.87
N VAL A 107 -6.69 0.29 -1.47
CA VAL A 107 -5.44 -0.05 -0.75
C VAL A 107 -4.78 1.19 -0.19
N LEU A 108 -4.80 2.30 -0.93
CA LEU A 108 -4.25 3.58 -0.49
C LEU A 108 -4.96 4.09 0.78
N VAL A 109 -6.29 4.14 0.77
CA VAL A 109 -7.09 4.60 1.92
C VAL A 109 -6.94 3.64 3.12
N GLU A 110 -6.91 2.33 2.87
CA GLU A 110 -6.66 1.33 3.91
C GLU A 110 -5.29 1.50 4.56
N ALA A 111 -4.23 1.73 3.78
CA ALA A 111 -2.88 1.99 4.27
C ALA A 111 -2.84 3.25 5.14
N LEU A 112 -3.46 4.35 4.68
CA LEU A 112 -3.58 5.59 5.46
C LEU A 112 -4.28 5.34 6.79
N ALA A 113 -5.44 4.65 6.77
CA ALA A 113 -6.22 4.36 7.98
C ALA A 113 -5.47 3.46 8.97
N MET A 114 -4.57 2.61 8.50
CA MET A 114 -3.67 1.79 9.33
C MET A 114 -2.42 2.55 9.77
N GLY A 115 -2.22 3.78 9.32
CA GLY A 115 -1.03 4.59 9.63
C GLY A 115 0.23 4.00 9.05
N LYS A 116 0.17 3.48 7.83
CA LYS A 116 1.33 2.89 7.15
C LYS A 116 1.82 3.80 6.03
N PRO A 117 3.14 3.99 5.92
CA PRO A 117 3.71 4.63 4.74
C PRO A 117 3.37 3.87 3.47
N ILE A 118 3.33 4.59 2.36
CA ILE A 118 2.96 4.04 1.06
C ILE A 118 4.10 4.29 0.08
N VAL A 119 4.47 3.28 -0.69
CA VAL A 119 5.25 3.47 -1.91
C VAL A 119 4.35 3.16 -3.08
N ILE A 120 4.13 4.12 -3.96
CA ILE A 120 3.18 4.01 -5.06
C ILE A 120 3.83 4.35 -6.40
N THR A 121 3.41 3.68 -7.48
CA THR A 121 3.78 4.09 -8.83
C THR A 121 3.23 5.47 -9.15
N GLU A 122 4.09 6.35 -9.66
CA GLU A 122 3.74 7.72 -10.08
C GLU A 122 2.70 7.71 -11.20
N ALA A 123 1.64 8.52 -11.05
CA ALA A 123 0.67 8.80 -12.10
C ALA A 123 -0.13 10.06 -11.78
N ASP A 124 -0.53 10.80 -12.82
CA ASP A 124 -1.39 11.98 -12.70
C ASP A 124 -2.79 11.63 -12.13
N THR A 125 -3.19 10.37 -12.27
CA THR A 125 -4.46 9.84 -11.76
C THR A 125 -4.42 9.40 -10.29
N ASN A 126 -3.28 9.55 -9.60
CA ASN A 126 -3.20 9.24 -8.18
C ASN A 126 -4.06 10.20 -7.37
N TYR A 127 -4.96 9.65 -6.54
CA TYR A 127 -5.88 10.44 -5.71
C TYR A 127 -5.20 11.30 -4.65
N ILE A 128 -3.98 10.94 -4.27
CA ILE A 128 -3.21 11.56 -3.20
C ILE A 128 -1.77 11.69 -3.69
N ASP A 129 -1.23 12.87 -3.59
CA ASP A 129 0.20 13.10 -3.71
C ASP A 129 0.87 12.69 -2.39
N VAL A 130 1.38 11.46 -2.35
CA VAL A 130 1.90 10.84 -1.13
C VAL A 130 3.16 11.53 -0.60
N GLU A 131 3.95 12.15 -1.48
CA GLU A 131 5.15 12.88 -1.10
C GLU A 131 4.80 14.25 -0.51
N LYS A 132 3.91 15.00 -1.16
CA LYS A 132 3.43 16.30 -0.69
C LYS A 132 2.73 16.19 0.66
N GLU A 133 1.93 15.16 0.87
CA GLU A 133 1.27 14.92 2.16
C GLU A 133 2.22 14.27 3.18
N GLY A 134 3.45 13.94 2.80
CA GLY A 134 4.47 13.35 3.68
C GLY A 134 4.09 11.98 4.21
N VAL A 135 3.35 11.20 3.42
CA VAL A 135 2.82 9.87 3.81
C VAL A 135 3.49 8.72 3.06
N GLY A 136 4.39 9.01 2.11
CA GLY A 136 5.01 7.97 1.32
C GLY A 136 6.02 8.47 0.29
N LEU A 137 6.32 7.61 -0.67
CA LEU A 137 7.24 7.84 -1.77
C LEU A 137 6.59 7.46 -3.09
N THR A 138 7.01 8.08 -4.19
CA THR A 138 6.63 7.72 -5.54
C THR A 138 7.76 7.02 -6.27
N VAL A 139 7.42 6.09 -7.15
CA VAL A 139 8.35 5.37 -8.01
C VAL A 139 7.84 5.46 -9.44
N LYS A 140 8.72 5.73 -10.40
CA LYS A 140 8.34 5.77 -11.81
C LYS A 140 7.85 4.41 -12.29
N ARG A 141 7.03 4.44 -13.32
CA ARG A 141 6.49 3.24 -13.95
C ARG A 141 7.63 2.35 -14.48
N HIS A 142 7.57 1.05 -14.21
CA HIS A 142 8.56 0.04 -14.62
C HIS A 142 10.00 0.33 -14.15
N ASP A 143 10.16 1.12 -13.11
CA ASP A 143 11.46 1.53 -12.57
C ASP A 143 11.91 0.58 -11.43
N VAL A 144 12.66 -0.45 -11.80
CA VAL A 144 13.23 -1.43 -10.86
C VAL A 144 14.15 -0.74 -9.85
N ASP A 145 15.03 0.14 -10.31
CA ASP A 145 15.99 0.86 -9.44
C ASP A 145 15.27 1.81 -8.50
N GLY A 146 14.21 2.47 -8.96
CA GLY A 146 13.34 3.30 -8.13
C GLY A 146 12.73 2.51 -6.99
N TRP A 147 12.22 1.30 -7.24
CA TRP A 147 11.71 0.41 -6.18
C TRP A 147 12.80 -0.01 -5.21
N ILE A 148 13.99 -0.39 -5.69
CA ILE A 148 15.14 -0.73 -4.84
C ILE A 148 15.50 0.44 -3.93
N ASN A 149 15.60 1.64 -4.49
CA ASN A 149 15.95 2.84 -3.75
C ASN A 149 14.89 3.19 -2.69
N ALA A 150 13.60 3.13 -3.03
CA ALA A 150 12.52 3.41 -2.10
C ALA A 150 12.48 2.40 -0.94
N ILE A 151 12.63 1.11 -1.22
CA ILE A 151 12.69 0.05 -0.21
C ILE A 151 13.88 0.24 0.72
N ASN A 152 15.08 0.46 0.17
CA ASN A 152 16.28 0.70 0.96
C ASN A 152 16.13 1.95 1.81
N PHE A 153 15.60 3.05 1.25
CA PHE A 153 15.35 4.27 2.01
C PHE A 153 14.48 4.01 3.24
N LEU A 154 13.38 3.27 3.10
CA LEU A 154 12.50 2.97 4.24
C LEU A 154 13.17 2.10 5.29
N VAL A 155 13.95 1.10 4.88
CA VAL A 155 14.69 0.22 5.80
C VAL A 155 15.75 1.00 6.57
N ASP A 156 16.48 1.88 5.88
CA ASP A 156 17.61 2.62 6.45
C ASP A 156 17.15 3.86 7.27
N ASN A 157 15.85 4.24 7.17
CA ASN A 157 15.30 5.44 7.83
C ASN A 157 14.03 5.17 8.67
N PRO A 158 14.10 4.35 9.76
CA PRO A 158 12.94 3.97 10.54
C PRO A 158 12.20 5.15 11.19
N GLN A 159 12.90 6.24 11.50
CA GLN A 159 12.27 7.46 12.02
C GLN A 159 11.41 8.17 10.95
N LYS A 160 11.81 8.13 9.70
CA LYS A 160 11.00 8.64 8.57
C LYS A 160 9.76 7.77 8.35
N VAL A 161 9.92 6.45 8.41
CA VAL A 161 8.79 5.49 8.36
C VAL A 161 7.76 5.80 9.44
N LYS A 162 8.20 6.03 10.68
CA LYS A 162 7.32 6.40 11.79
C LYS A 162 6.58 7.72 11.52
N SER A 163 7.30 8.76 11.10
CA SER A 163 6.70 10.07 10.78
C SER A 163 5.70 9.98 9.64
N MET A 164 6.04 9.29 8.54
CA MET A 164 5.13 9.05 7.42
C MET A 164 3.86 8.29 7.87
N GLY A 165 4.01 7.29 8.73
CA GLY A 165 2.88 6.54 9.28
C GLY A 165 1.96 7.39 10.15
N GLU A 166 2.51 8.29 10.98
CA GLU A 166 1.71 9.24 11.76
C GLU A 166 0.95 10.22 10.86
N ASN A 167 1.62 10.78 9.84
CA ASN A 167 0.99 11.65 8.85
C ASN A 167 -0.13 10.92 8.10
N ALA A 168 0.10 9.66 7.69
CA ALA A 168 -0.89 8.83 7.02
C ALA A 168 -2.16 8.67 7.88
N TYR A 169 -2.00 8.34 9.15
CA TYR A 169 -3.14 8.21 10.08
C TYR A 169 -3.89 9.52 10.28
N LEU A 170 -3.18 10.63 10.47
CA LEU A 170 -3.79 11.95 10.62
C LEU A 170 -4.54 12.36 9.35
N LEU A 171 -3.98 12.10 8.17
CA LEU A 171 -4.60 12.37 6.89
C LEU A 171 -5.89 11.57 6.71
N ALA A 172 -5.87 10.26 7.03
CA ALA A 172 -7.08 9.43 7.01
C ALA A 172 -8.14 9.98 7.96
N LYS A 173 -7.76 10.31 9.19
CA LYS A 173 -8.67 10.81 10.22
C LYS A 173 -9.29 12.17 9.87
N SER A 174 -8.57 13.04 9.15
CA SER A 174 -9.05 14.39 8.82
C SER A 174 -9.78 14.47 7.48
N LYS A 175 -9.30 13.77 6.45
CA LYS A 175 -9.83 13.92 5.08
C LYS A 175 -10.50 12.66 4.53
N TYR A 176 -9.93 11.48 4.79
CA TYR A 176 -10.33 10.22 4.13
C TYR A 176 -11.07 9.29 5.11
N ASN A 177 -12.20 9.76 5.61
CA ASN A 177 -13.08 9.05 6.52
C ASN A 177 -14.55 9.21 6.11
N ASP A 178 -15.42 8.39 6.68
CA ASP A 178 -16.85 8.34 6.34
C ASP A 178 -17.55 9.68 6.56
N GLN A 179 -17.20 10.41 7.63
CA GLN A 179 -17.81 11.71 7.93
C GLN A 179 -17.44 12.75 6.90
N SER A 180 -16.16 12.81 6.50
CA SER A 180 -15.68 13.74 5.47
C SER A 180 -16.32 13.42 4.11
N PHE A 181 -16.45 12.14 3.78
CA PHE A 181 -17.12 11.69 2.57
C PHE A 181 -18.59 12.12 2.54
N ALA A 182 -19.34 11.84 3.62
CA ALA A 182 -20.74 12.23 3.75
C ALA A 182 -20.94 13.76 3.65
N ASN A 183 -20.07 14.53 4.33
CA ASN A 183 -20.12 16.00 4.28
C ASN A 183 -19.86 16.54 2.89
N ASN A 184 -18.90 15.96 2.14
CA ASN A 184 -18.61 16.36 0.77
C ASN A 184 -19.81 16.09 -0.16
N ILE A 185 -20.46 14.94 -0.04
CA ILE A 185 -21.67 14.63 -0.81
C ILE A 185 -22.78 15.65 -0.49
N LEU A 186 -23.05 15.92 0.79
CA LEU A 186 -24.08 16.88 1.20
C LEU A 186 -23.80 18.30 0.69
N MET A 187 -22.54 18.71 0.65
CA MET A 187 -22.17 20.00 0.05
C MET A 187 -22.47 20.02 -1.45
N GLN A 188 -22.07 19.00 -2.19
CA GLN A 188 -22.32 18.92 -3.63
C GLN A 188 -23.81 18.92 -3.96
N MET A 189 -24.64 18.19 -3.20
CA MET A 189 -26.09 18.17 -3.36
C MET A 189 -26.73 19.56 -3.16
N LYS A 190 -26.21 20.39 -2.26
CA LYS A 190 -26.68 21.77 -2.06
C LYS A 190 -26.37 22.68 -3.25
N TYR A 191 -25.22 22.46 -3.93
CA TYR A 191 -24.87 23.25 -5.13
C TYR A 191 -25.70 22.89 -6.35
N VAL A 192 -26.21 21.67 -6.45
CA VAL A 192 -27.05 21.25 -7.60
C VAL A 192 -28.50 21.73 -7.46
N ASN A 193 -28.96 22.05 -6.26
CA ASN A 193 -30.34 22.49 -5.98
C ASN A 193 -30.50 24.02 -5.87
N ASN A 194 -29.48 24.80 -6.19
CA ASN A 194 -29.48 26.25 -6.35
C ASN A 194 -29.18 26.62 -7.81
#